data_69f598d087bf1127236252e1affbea57
#
_entry.id   69f598d087bf1127236252e1affbea57
#
_cell.length_a   1.000
_cell.length_b   1.000
_cell.length_c   1.000
_cell.angle_alpha   90.00
_cell.angle_beta   90.00
_cell.angle_gamma   90.00
#
_symmetry.space_group_name_H-M   'P 1'
#
loop_
_entity.id
_entity.type
_entity.pdbx_description
1 polymer ?
#
loop_
_entity_poly.entity_id
_entity_poly.type
_entity_poly.pdbx_seq_one_letter_code
_entity_poly.pdbx_strand_id
1 'polypeptide(L)' 'MILRMRKVLSIDATAIRAIESIYTRTQRDGTRLILSGVHTQPLLALIKCGFMDEIGKENICGTLEEALQAAQNT' A
#
# COMPACT_ATOMS: atom_id res chain seq x y z
N MET A 1 -5.81 1.70 8.47
CA MET A 1 -6.04 0.39 7.81
C MET A 1 -4.74 -0.15 7.26
N ILE A 2 -4.42 -1.38 7.59
CA ILE A 2 -3.21 -2.03 7.09
C ILE A 2 -3.61 -3.15 6.13
N LEU A 3 -3.16 -3.05 4.89
CA LEU A 3 -3.37 -4.08 3.88
C LEU A 3 -2.11 -4.94 3.80
N ARG A 4 -2.23 -6.20 4.22
CA ARG A 4 -1.10 -7.13 4.27
C ARG A 4 -0.90 -7.78 2.91
N MET A 5 0.28 -7.57 2.33
CA MET A 5 0.63 -8.07 0.99
C MET A 5 1.76 -9.09 1.02
N ARG A 6 2.05 -9.65 2.16
CA ARG A 6 3.17 -10.55 2.37
C ARG A 6 3.13 -11.79 1.46
N LYS A 7 1.93 -12.27 1.10
CA LYS A 7 1.77 -13.43 0.23
C LYS A 7 1.57 -13.07 -1.24
N VAL A 8 1.58 -11.78 -1.56
CA VAL A 8 1.38 -11.30 -2.92
C VAL A 8 2.74 -11.08 -3.56
N LEU A 9 3.18 -12.01 -4.41
CA LEU A 9 4.50 -11.94 -5.04
C LEU A 9 4.51 -11.09 -6.30
N SER A 10 3.34 -10.96 -6.97
CA SER A 10 3.22 -10.13 -8.15
C SER A 10 1.81 -9.56 -8.25
N ILE A 11 1.68 -8.42 -8.91
CA ILE A 11 0.38 -7.79 -9.16
C ILE A 11 0.29 -7.35 -10.63
N ASP A 12 -0.94 -7.38 -11.15
CA ASP A 12 -1.25 -6.91 -12.51
C ASP A 12 -2.09 -5.63 -12.45
N ALA A 13 -2.53 -5.16 -13.61
CA ALA A 13 -3.32 -3.93 -13.69
C ALA A 13 -4.64 -4.04 -12.91
N THR A 14 -5.26 -5.21 -12.89
CA THR A 14 -6.51 -5.43 -12.15
C THR A 14 -6.27 -5.29 -10.65
N ALA A 15 -5.19 -5.88 -10.15
CA ALA A 15 -4.84 -5.78 -8.74
C ALA A 15 -4.50 -4.34 -8.34
N ILE A 16 -3.80 -3.61 -9.22
CA ILE A 16 -3.48 -2.20 -8.98
C ILE A 16 -4.76 -1.38 -8.84
N ARG A 17 -5.73 -1.60 -9.73
CA ARG A 17 -7.03 -0.90 -9.65
C ARG A 17 -7.77 -1.21 -8.37
N ALA A 18 -7.70 -2.45 -7.91
CA ALA A 18 -8.33 -2.84 -6.64
C ALA A 18 -7.69 -2.08 -5.48
N ILE A 19 -6.36 -1.97 -5.46
CA ILE A 19 -5.64 -1.22 -4.42
C ILE A 19 -6.01 0.26 -4.47
N GLU A 20 -6.08 0.83 -5.67
CA GLU A 20 -6.47 2.23 -5.84
C GLU A 20 -7.89 2.49 -5.35
N SER A 21 -8.81 1.55 -5.58
CA SER A 21 -10.17 1.66 -5.07
C SER A 21 -10.22 1.65 -3.55
N ILE A 22 -9.42 0.78 -2.93
CA ILE A 22 -9.32 0.74 -1.47
C ILE A 22 -8.76 2.07 -0.95
N TYR A 23 -7.74 2.60 -1.61
CA TYR A 23 -7.15 3.87 -1.24
C TYR A 23 -8.16 5.01 -1.31
N THR A 24 -8.92 5.09 -2.40
CA THR A 24 -9.96 6.12 -2.56
C THR A 24 -10.98 6.04 -1.44
N ARG A 25 -11.39 4.81 -1.08
CA ARG A 25 -12.36 4.61 0.01
C ARG A 25 -11.80 5.05 1.35
N THR A 26 -10.53 4.71 1.65
CA THR A 26 -9.92 5.11 2.92
C THR A 26 -9.76 6.62 3.00
N GLN A 27 -9.43 7.28 1.89
CA GLN A 27 -9.35 8.74 1.85
C GLN A 27 -10.71 9.38 2.15
N ARG A 28 -11.76 8.82 1.56
CA ARG A 28 -13.12 9.32 1.78
C ARG A 28 -13.55 9.18 3.24
N ASP A 29 -13.10 8.10 3.89
CA ASP A 29 -13.46 7.82 5.29
C ASP A 29 -12.53 8.51 6.28
N GLY A 30 -11.51 9.24 5.81
CA GLY A 30 -10.51 9.85 6.67
C GLY A 30 -9.58 8.86 7.31
N THR A 31 -9.44 7.66 6.74
CA THR A 31 -8.61 6.59 7.26
C THR A 31 -7.29 6.53 6.47
N ARG A 32 -6.18 6.29 7.17
CA ARG A 32 -4.89 6.10 6.52
C ARG A 32 -4.73 4.66 6.03
N LEU A 33 -4.33 4.50 4.78
CA LEU A 33 -4.01 3.18 4.21
C LEU A 33 -2.50 2.94 4.26
N ILE A 34 -2.11 1.81 4.82
CA ILE A 34 -0.72 1.38 4.88
C ILE A 34 -0.61 0.00 4.24
N LEU A 35 0.35 -0.17 3.33
CA LEU A 35 0.63 -1.46 2.69
C LEU A 35 1.81 -2.11 3.41
N SER A 36 1.66 -3.35 3.88
CA SER A 36 2.73 -4.06 4.58
C SER A 36 3.17 -5.30 3.81
N GLY A 37 4.43 -5.65 3.95
CA GLY A 37 4.98 -6.86 3.32
C GLY A 37 5.04 -6.78 1.80
N VAL A 38 5.28 -5.59 1.23
CA VAL A 38 5.27 -5.40 -0.22
C VAL A 38 6.56 -5.93 -0.81
N HIS A 39 6.45 -6.98 -1.63
CA HIS A 39 7.58 -7.57 -2.34
C HIS A 39 8.03 -6.69 -3.51
N THR A 40 9.17 -7.03 -4.10
CA THR A 40 9.81 -6.20 -5.12
C THR A 40 8.94 -5.96 -6.34
N GLN A 41 8.32 -7.00 -6.91
CA GLN A 41 7.51 -6.83 -8.11
C GLN A 41 6.27 -5.95 -7.85
N PRO A 42 5.48 -6.21 -6.80
CA PRO A 42 4.38 -5.29 -6.48
C PRO A 42 4.85 -3.86 -6.24
N LEU A 43 5.97 -3.68 -5.55
CA LEU A 43 6.52 -2.35 -5.30
C LEU A 43 6.87 -1.63 -6.61
N LEU A 44 7.57 -2.31 -7.51
CA LEU A 44 7.94 -1.72 -8.80
C LEU A 44 6.71 -1.38 -9.64
N ALA A 45 5.69 -2.24 -9.61
CA ALA A 45 4.44 -1.99 -10.34
C ALA A 45 3.73 -0.75 -9.81
N LEU A 46 3.69 -0.58 -8.49
CA LEU A 46 3.07 0.60 -7.86
C LEU A 46 3.86 1.88 -8.17
N ILE A 47 5.18 1.80 -8.21
CA ILE A 47 6.02 2.93 -8.60
C ILE A 47 5.73 3.34 -10.05
N LYS A 48 5.69 2.37 -10.96
CA LYS A 48 5.49 2.64 -12.38
C LYS A 48 4.14 3.29 -12.69
N CYS A 49 3.09 2.92 -11.97
CA CYS A 49 1.77 3.48 -12.21
C CYS A 49 1.54 4.82 -11.50
N GLY A 50 2.51 5.29 -10.71
CA GLY A 50 2.41 6.55 -9.98
C GLY A 50 1.66 6.48 -8.66
N PHE A 51 1.20 5.30 -8.27
CA PHE A 51 0.43 5.16 -7.04
C PHE A 51 1.27 5.48 -5.79
N MET A 52 2.57 5.22 -5.85
CA MET A 52 3.44 5.53 -4.73
C MET A 52 3.45 7.03 -4.40
N ASP A 53 3.34 7.89 -5.41
CA ASP A 53 3.28 9.33 -5.20
C ASP A 53 1.97 9.76 -4.56
N GLU A 54 0.89 9.02 -4.81
CA GLU A 54 -0.42 9.31 -4.22
C GLU A 54 -0.48 8.87 -2.76
N ILE A 55 -0.07 7.64 -2.47
CA ILE A 55 -0.18 7.08 -1.12
C ILE A 55 0.94 7.57 -0.19
N GLY A 56 2.11 7.88 -0.77
CA GLY A 56 3.29 8.27 -0.01
C GLY A 56 4.14 7.05 0.37
N LYS A 57 5.45 7.15 0.16
CA LYS A 57 6.37 6.04 0.42
C LYS A 57 6.39 5.61 1.88
N GLU A 58 6.06 6.52 2.79
CA GLU A 58 6.01 6.25 4.23
C GLU A 58 4.88 5.29 4.60
N ASN A 59 3.93 5.09 3.67
CA ASN A 59 2.80 4.18 3.87
C ASN A 59 3.02 2.82 3.23
N ILE A 60 4.20 2.59 2.66
CA ILE A 60 4.55 1.30 2.04
C ILE A 60 5.69 0.69 2.84
N CYS A 61 5.43 -0.42 3.50
CA CYS A 61 6.34 -1.02 4.46
C CYS A 61 6.72 -2.43 4.06
N GLY A 62 7.97 -2.82 4.33
CA GLY A 62 8.45 -4.17 4.05
C GLY A 62 8.03 -5.18 5.10
N THR A 63 7.68 -4.74 6.31
CA THR A 63 7.28 -5.63 7.40
C THR A 63 6.03 -5.09 8.09
N LEU A 64 5.33 -6.01 8.79
CA LEU A 64 4.17 -5.62 9.59
C LEU A 64 4.57 -4.68 10.73
N GLU A 65 5.75 -4.90 11.32
CA GLU A 65 6.23 -4.04 12.41
C GLU A 65 6.42 -2.61 11.95
N GLU A 66 7.00 -2.40 10.76
CA GLU A 66 7.14 -1.07 10.19
C GLU A 66 5.77 -0.42 9.95
N ALA A 67 4.81 -1.22 9.47
CA ALA A 67 3.46 -0.73 9.24
C ALA A 67 2.78 -0.30 10.54
N LEU A 68 2.96 -1.06 11.62
CA LEU A 68 2.41 -0.72 12.93
C LEU A 68 3.03 0.56 13.47
N GLN A 69 4.35 0.72 13.32
CA GLN A 69 5.03 1.96 13.72
C GLN A 69 4.53 3.16 12.93
N ALA A 70 4.35 2.99 11.62
CA ALA A 70 3.82 4.06 10.76
C ALA A 70 2.42 4.46 11.20
N ALA A 71 1.58 3.49 11.57
CA ALA A 71 0.23 3.76 12.04
C ALA A 71 0.22 4.52 13.37
N GLN A 72 1.19 4.21 14.26
CA GLN A 72 1.30 4.88 15.56
C GLN A 72 1.79 6.31 15.44
N ASN A 73 2.55 6.62 14.40
CA ASN A 73 3.12 7.96 14.18
C ASN A 73 2.18 8.91 13.43
N THR A 74 0.93 8.55 13.32
CA THR A 74 -0.05 9.38 12.59
C THR A 74 -0.65 10.50 13.43
#